data_24aec3aecfb6b3e72765baea38804cde
#
_entry.id   24aec3aecfb6b3e72765baea38804cde
#
_cell.length_a   1.000
_cell.length_b   1.000
_cell.length_c   1.000
_cell.angle_alpha   90.00
_cell.angle_beta   90.00
_cell.angle_gamma   90.00
#
_symmetry.space_group_name_H-M   'P 1'
#
loop_
_entity.id
_entity.type
_entity.pdbx_description
1 polymer ?
#
loop_
_entity_poly.entity_id
_entity_poly.type
_entity_poly.pdbx_seq_one_letter_code
_entity_poly.pdbx_strand_id
1 'polypeptide(L)'
;ALAFLDSLRESYQVIILSDTFYEFGLPFMAQLNWPTLFCHKLVIDETGGIIDYKLRQDDPKRQSVRALHDLKFTVYAAGDSYNDTSMLAEADVGFLFRAPENVIREFPQYPVTSEYAELRNFIDSVVREK
;
A
#
# COMPACT_ATOMS: atom_id res chain seq x y z
N ALA A 1 -13.10 -3.77 5.73
CA ALA A 1 -12.01 -2.96 5.14
C ALA A 1 -12.30 -1.46 5.21
N LEU A 2 -13.50 -1.04 4.82
CA LEU A 2 -13.85 0.39 4.84
C LEU A 2 -13.79 0.99 6.25
N ALA A 3 -14.34 0.30 7.24
CA ALA A 3 -14.32 0.78 8.62
C ALA A 3 -12.89 0.93 9.17
N PHE A 4 -12.02 -0.01 8.84
CA PHE A 4 -10.61 0.03 9.22
C PHE A 4 -9.90 1.22 8.55
N LEU A 5 -10.12 1.42 7.26
CA LEU A 5 -9.52 2.50 6.49
C LEU A 5 -9.98 3.87 7.02
N ASP A 6 -11.26 4.03 7.27
CA ASP A 6 -11.81 5.28 7.83
C ASP A 6 -11.21 5.57 9.20
N SER A 7 -11.09 4.55 10.04
CA SER A 7 -10.47 4.68 11.36
C SER A 7 -9.00 5.11 11.28
N LEU A 8 -8.22 4.51 10.37
CA LEU A 8 -6.82 4.90 10.17
C LEU A 8 -6.71 6.36 9.71
N ARG A 9 -7.59 6.79 8.81
CA ARG A 9 -7.54 8.14 8.25
C ARG A 9 -7.83 9.23 9.26
N GLU A 10 -8.46 8.91 10.38
CA GLU A 10 -8.65 9.86 11.49
C GLU A 10 -7.34 10.20 12.19
N SER A 11 -6.38 9.28 12.19
CA SER A 11 -5.13 9.43 12.94
C SER A 11 -3.89 9.55 12.06
N TYR A 12 -3.96 9.05 10.83
CA TYR A 12 -2.82 8.97 9.92
C TYR A 12 -3.21 9.44 8.52
N GLN A 13 -2.22 9.88 7.76
CA GLN A 13 -2.37 10.03 6.32
C GLN A 13 -2.17 8.66 5.68
N VAL A 14 -3.14 8.25 4.85
CA VAL A 14 -3.14 6.91 4.25
C VAL A 14 -3.03 7.03 2.74
N ILE A 15 -2.11 6.28 2.17
CA ILE A 15 -1.93 6.17 0.72
C ILE A 15 -2.02 4.70 0.35
N ILE A 16 -2.79 4.39 -0.68
CA ILE A 16 -2.86 3.06 -1.26
C ILE A 16 -1.89 3.00 -2.44
N LEU A 17 -0.97 2.05 -2.39
CA LEU A 17 -0.02 1.78 -3.47
C LEU A 17 -0.40 0.47 -4.13
N SER A 18 -0.65 0.49 -5.43
CA SER A 18 -1.15 -0.67 -6.15
C SER A 18 -0.49 -0.79 -7.52
N ASP A 19 -0.36 -2.02 -8.00
CA ASP A 19 0.09 -2.31 -9.36
C ASP A 19 -1.07 -2.35 -10.36
N THR A 20 -2.29 -2.02 -9.93
CA THR A 20 -3.45 -1.87 -10.80
C THR A 20 -3.36 -0.60 -11.65
N PHE A 21 -4.39 -0.30 -12.40
CA PHE A 21 -4.50 0.89 -13.23
C PHE A 21 -5.63 1.77 -12.72
N TYR A 22 -5.52 3.09 -12.89
CA TYR A 22 -6.55 4.03 -12.43
C TYR A 22 -7.92 3.68 -12.96
N GLU A 23 -8.01 3.24 -14.23
CA GLU A 23 -9.26 2.89 -14.90
C GLU A 23 -9.99 1.74 -14.21
N PHE A 24 -9.25 0.83 -13.56
CA PHE A 24 -9.82 -0.27 -12.76
C PHE A 24 -9.94 0.10 -11.28
N GLY A 25 -9.00 0.89 -10.78
CA GLY A 25 -8.93 1.21 -9.34
C GLY A 25 -9.91 2.27 -8.87
N LEU A 26 -10.20 3.27 -9.70
CA LEU A 26 -11.04 4.39 -9.28
C LEU A 26 -12.45 3.98 -8.81
N PRO A 27 -13.15 3.03 -9.46
CA PRO A 27 -14.45 2.58 -8.94
C PRO A 27 -14.38 2.01 -7.52
N PHE A 28 -13.28 1.33 -7.17
CA PHE A 28 -13.08 0.83 -5.81
C PHE A 28 -12.79 1.98 -4.85
N MET A 29 -12.04 2.99 -5.29
CA MET A 29 -11.75 4.15 -4.45
C MET A 29 -13.02 4.93 -4.11
N ALA A 30 -13.98 4.99 -5.02
CA ALA A 30 -15.28 5.59 -4.74
C ALA A 30 -15.99 4.90 -3.56
N GLN A 31 -15.89 3.56 -3.48
CA GLN A 31 -16.45 2.79 -2.38
C GLN A 31 -15.69 2.96 -1.06
N LEU A 32 -14.46 3.45 -1.10
CA LEU A 32 -13.60 3.64 0.06
C LEU A 32 -13.49 5.10 0.48
N ASN A 33 -14.39 5.96 0.05
CA ASN A 33 -14.39 7.40 0.34
C ASN A 33 -13.14 8.11 -0.20
N TRP A 34 -12.68 7.71 -1.37
CA TRP A 34 -11.63 8.38 -2.14
C TRP A 34 -10.31 8.55 -1.38
N PRO A 35 -9.68 7.46 -0.91
CA PRO A 35 -8.31 7.57 -0.39
C PRO A 35 -7.33 7.91 -1.52
N THR A 36 -6.16 8.39 -1.15
CA THR A 36 -5.09 8.64 -2.12
C THR A 36 -4.62 7.31 -2.71
N LEU A 37 -4.57 7.24 -4.02
CA LEU A 37 -4.15 6.05 -4.77
C LEU A 37 -3.03 6.42 -5.73
N PHE A 38 -1.91 5.70 -5.64
CA PHE A 38 -0.83 5.73 -6.63
C PHE A 38 -0.82 4.39 -7.36
N CYS A 39 -1.02 4.43 -8.65
CA CYS A 39 -1.02 3.24 -9.50
C CYS A 39 -0.62 3.59 -10.93
N HIS A 40 -0.82 2.67 -11.85
CA HIS A 40 -0.47 2.84 -13.25
C HIS A 40 -1.66 3.33 -14.07
N LYS A 41 -1.42 3.66 -15.32
CA LYS A 41 -2.45 4.18 -16.23
C LYS A 41 -2.51 3.37 -17.51
N LEU A 42 -3.73 3.05 -17.98
CA LEU A 42 -3.96 2.45 -19.29
C LEU A 42 -3.98 3.52 -20.38
N VAL A 43 -3.57 3.14 -21.57
CA VAL A 43 -3.80 3.93 -22.78
C VAL A 43 -4.99 3.33 -23.51
N ILE A 44 -6.08 4.09 -23.63
CA ILE A 44 -7.36 3.65 -24.18
C ILE A 44 -7.63 4.39 -25.46
N ASP A 45 -8.06 3.66 -26.53
CA ASP A 45 -8.42 4.26 -27.80
C ASP A 45 -9.81 4.90 -27.78
N GLU A 46 -10.22 5.49 -28.91
CA GLU A 46 -11.50 6.19 -29.03
C GLU A 46 -12.71 5.26 -28.89
N THR A 47 -12.54 3.94 -29.08
CA THR A 47 -13.60 2.95 -28.96
C THR A 47 -13.66 2.31 -27.57
N GLY A 48 -12.74 2.70 -26.66
CA GLY A 48 -12.64 2.12 -25.33
C GLY A 48 -11.74 0.88 -25.27
N GLY A 49 -11.06 0.53 -26.37
CA GLY A 49 -10.13 -0.60 -26.39
C GLY A 49 -8.80 -0.26 -25.76
N ILE A 50 -8.24 -1.21 -25.01
CA ILE A 50 -6.93 -1.06 -24.39
C ILE A 50 -5.86 -1.29 -25.45
N ILE A 51 -5.07 -0.25 -25.76
CA ILE A 51 -4.02 -0.33 -26.79
C ILE A 51 -2.63 -0.37 -26.18
N ASP A 52 -2.46 0.05 -24.93
CA ASP A 52 -1.17 0.08 -24.25
C ASP A 52 -1.39 0.32 -22.76
N TYR A 53 -0.29 0.29 -21.99
CA TYR A 53 -0.30 0.67 -20.58
C TYR A 53 0.94 1.53 -20.28
N LYS A 54 0.83 2.40 -19.28
CA LYS A 54 1.94 3.19 -18.77
C LYS A 54 2.19 2.84 -17.32
N LEU A 55 3.36 2.32 -17.04
CA LEU A 55 3.84 2.18 -15.68
C LEU A 55 4.25 3.55 -15.19
N ARG A 56 3.84 3.88 -13.97
CA ARG A 56 4.19 5.16 -13.36
C ARG A 56 5.70 5.28 -13.20
N GLN A 57 6.35 4.18 -12.80
CA GLN A 57 7.81 4.09 -12.69
C GLN A 57 8.20 2.64 -12.40
N ASP A 58 9.50 2.32 -12.48
CA ASP A 58 10.02 1.03 -12.06
C ASP A 58 9.99 0.92 -10.53
N ASP A 59 9.69 -0.28 -10.01
CA ASP A 59 9.55 -0.53 -8.56
C ASP A 59 8.72 0.57 -7.87
N PRO A 60 7.48 0.81 -8.31
CA PRO A 60 6.76 2.03 -7.97
C PRO A 60 6.43 2.16 -6.49
N LYS A 61 6.16 1.05 -5.80
CA LYS A 61 5.81 1.09 -4.37
C LYS A 61 7.01 1.52 -3.54
N ARG A 62 8.19 0.97 -3.82
CA ARG A 62 9.42 1.37 -3.14
C ARG A 62 9.78 2.82 -3.41
N GLN A 63 9.68 3.25 -4.67
CA GLN A 63 9.99 4.62 -5.07
C GLN A 63 9.04 5.62 -4.40
N SER A 64 7.78 5.25 -4.23
CA SER A 64 6.82 6.10 -3.51
C SER A 64 7.21 6.28 -2.05
N VAL A 65 7.65 5.22 -1.37
CA VAL A 65 8.14 5.32 0.01
C VAL A 65 9.38 6.21 0.09
N ARG A 66 10.32 6.05 -0.84
CA ARG A 66 11.51 6.90 -0.89
C ARG A 66 11.16 8.37 -1.07
N ALA A 67 10.20 8.68 -1.93
CA ALA A 67 9.75 10.05 -2.14
C ALA A 67 9.12 10.63 -0.88
N LEU A 68 8.34 9.84 -0.14
CA LEU A 68 7.75 10.27 1.13
C LEU A 68 8.83 10.53 2.18
N HIS A 69 9.88 9.70 2.23
CA HIS A 69 11.03 9.93 3.10
C HIS A 69 11.76 11.24 2.74
N ASP A 70 11.90 11.53 1.45
CA ASP A 70 12.51 12.79 1.00
C ASP A 70 11.68 14.00 1.45
N LEU A 71 10.37 13.83 1.56
CA LEU A 71 9.46 14.84 2.10
C LEU A 71 9.41 14.85 3.63
N LYS A 72 10.25 14.04 4.28
CA LYS A 72 10.38 13.95 5.75
C LYS A 72 9.20 13.29 6.47
N PHE A 73 8.44 12.46 5.76
CA PHE A 73 7.42 11.64 6.40
C PHE A 73 8.04 10.38 7.01
N THR A 74 7.49 9.94 8.13
CA THR A 74 7.71 8.60 8.66
C THR A 74 6.68 7.67 8.00
N VAL A 75 7.13 6.55 7.47
CA VAL A 75 6.30 5.66 6.66
C VAL A 75 6.18 4.29 7.32
N TYR A 76 4.94 3.86 7.54
CA TYR A 76 4.59 2.51 7.98
C TYR A 76 3.87 1.84 6.80
N ALA A 77 4.37 0.69 6.36
CA ALA A 77 3.85 0.02 5.18
C ALA A 77 3.34 -1.39 5.51
N ALA A 78 2.23 -1.76 4.90
CA ALA A 78 1.67 -3.10 5.02
C ALA A 78 1.45 -3.70 3.63
N GLY A 79 1.71 -4.98 3.48
CA GLY A 79 1.54 -5.69 2.22
C GLY A 79 1.40 -7.19 2.42
N ASP A 80 1.10 -7.92 1.35
CA ASP A 80 0.80 -9.35 1.41
C ASP A 80 1.60 -10.22 0.42
N SER A 81 2.40 -9.63 -0.44
CA SER A 81 3.04 -10.38 -1.52
C SER A 81 4.53 -10.08 -1.65
N TYR A 82 5.23 -10.90 -2.44
CA TYR A 82 6.61 -10.64 -2.80
C TYR A 82 6.80 -9.27 -3.44
N ASN A 83 5.82 -8.82 -4.22
CA ASN A 83 5.90 -7.51 -4.88
C ASN A 83 5.92 -6.35 -3.88
N ASP A 84 5.46 -6.59 -2.65
CA ASP A 84 5.44 -5.57 -1.61
C ASP A 84 6.72 -5.53 -0.77
N THR A 85 7.58 -6.56 -0.86
CA THR A 85 8.72 -6.69 0.05
C THR A 85 9.76 -5.58 -0.09
N SER A 86 9.98 -5.06 -1.30
CA SER A 86 10.88 -3.93 -1.49
C SER A 86 10.32 -2.64 -0.85
N MET A 87 9.01 -2.45 -0.91
CA MET A 87 8.33 -1.36 -0.22
C MET A 87 8.45 -1.49 1.29
N LEU A 88 8.23 -2.69 1.83
CA LEU A 88 8.34 -2.94 3.27
C LEU A 88 9.76 -2.69 3.77
N ALA A 89 10.77 -3.09 2.99
CA ALA A 89 12.16 -2.87 3.34
C ALA A 89 12.54 -1.39 3.35
N GLU A 90 11.96 -0.59 2.46
CA GLU A 90 12.23 0.85 2.36
C GLU A 90 11.51 1.65 3.45
N ALA A 91 10.37 1.18 3.93
CA ALA A 91 9.58 1.85 4.96
C ALA A 91 10.32 1.87 6.31
N ASP A 92 9.93 2.78 7.19
CA ASP A 92 10.46 2.81 8.57
C ASP A 92 10.09 1.55 9.33
N VAL A 93 8.85 1.07 9.15
CA VAL A 93 8.40 -0.22 9.67
C VAL A 93 7.51 -0.89 8.63
N GLY A 94 7.77 -2.17 8.36
CA GLY A 94 6.97 -2.99 7.46
C GLY A 94 6.17 -4.03 8.22
N PHE A 95 4.97 -4.36 7.72
CA PHE A 95 4.08 -5.37 8.28
C PHE A 95 3.59 -6.28 7.18
N LEU A 96 3.46 -7.58 7.47
CA LEU A 96 2.75 -8.51 6.59
C LEU A 96 1.30 -8.62 7.05
N PHE A 97 0.36 -8.44 6.13
CA PHE A 97 -1.06 -8.55 6.40
C PHE A 97 -1.69 -9.57 5.46
N ARG A 98 -2.17 -10.68 6.02
CA ARG A 98 -2.79 -11.80 5.28
C ARG A 98 -1.88 -12.33 4.17
N ALA A 99 -0.58 -12.37 4.43
CA ALA A 99 0.40 -12.86 3.46
C ALA A 99 0.38 -14.40 3.36
N PRO A 100 0.75 -14.96 2.19
CA PRO A 100 0.94 -16.40 2.05
C PRO A 100 2.05 -16.91 2.97
N GLU A 101 1.96 -18.19 3.36
CA GLU A 101 2.90 -18.79 4.29
C GLU A 101 4.35 -18.76 3.79
N ASN A 102 4.56 -18.91 2.48
CA ASN A 102 5.90 -18.85 1.90
C ASN A 102 6.55 -17.46 2.04
N VAL A 103 5.76 -16.40 1.95
CA VAL A 103 6.24 -15.03 2.18
C VAL A 103 6.57 -14.84 3.66
N ILE A 104 5.72 -15.30 4.56
CA ILE A 104 5.94 -15.20 6.00
C ILE A 104 7.25 -15.89 6.39
N ARG A 105 7.51 -17.09 5.87
CA ARG A 105 8.72 -17.85 6.18
C ARG A 105 9.98 -17.19 5.66
N GLU A 106 9.92 -16.61 4.47
CA GLU A 106 11.07 -15.99 3.82
C GLU A 106 11.44 -14.63 4.41
N PHE A 107 10.46 -13.95 5.00
CA PHE A 107 10.64 -12.61 5.58
C PHE A 107 10.22 -12.58 7.06
N PRO A 108 10.91 -13.33 7.93
CA PRO A 108 10.52 -13.44 9.34
C PRO A 108 10.71 -12.16 10.15
N GLN A 109 11.41 -11.17 9.60
CA GLN A 109 11.65 -9.89 10.26
C GLN A 109 10.41 -9.01 10.35
N TYR A 110 9.37 -9.29 9.54
CA TYR A 110 8.17 -8.47 9.55
C TYR A 110 7.10 -9.07 10.47
N PRO A 111 6.43 -8.25 11.32
CA PRO A 111 5.28 -8.71 12.08
C PRO A 111 4.18 -9.23 11.17
N VAL A 112 3.55 -10.34 11.58
CA VAL A 112 2.51 -11.02 10.80
C VAL A 112 1.16 -10.77 11.43
N THR A 113 0.22 -10.28 10.64
CA THR A 113 -1.15 -10.03 11.08
C THR A 113 -2.16 -10.59 10.08
N SER A 114 -3.33 -10.99 10.56
CA SER A 114 -4.43 -11.47 9.72
C SER A 114 -5.73 -10.71 9.95
N GLU A 115 -5.82 -9.97 11.06
CA GLU A 115 -6.98 -9.18 11.41
C GLU A 115 -6.64 -7.69 11.42
N TYR A 116 -7.59 -6.86 11.01
CA TYR A 116 -7.40 -5.41 10.98
C TYR A 116 -7.07 -4.84 12.38
N ALA A 117 -7.68 -5.38 13.42
CA ALA A 117 -7.40 -4.95 14.78
C ALA A 117 -5.94 -5.22 15.20
N GLU A 118 -5.39 -6.36 14.80
CA GLU A 118 -3.98 -6.67 15.05
C GLU A 118 -3.04 -5.69 14.35
N LEU A 119 -3.32 -5.41 13.07
CA LEU A 119 -2.53 -4.46 12.30
C LEU A 119 -2.59 -3.07 12.92
N ARG A 120 -3.77 -2.61 13.33
CA ARG A 120 -3.95 -1.32 13.99
C ARG A 120 -3.15 -1.25 15.29
N ASN A 121 -3.18 -2.32 16.08
CA ASN A 121 -2.44 -2.38 17.34
C ASN A 121 -0.93 -2.29 17.13
N PHE A 122 -0.39 -2.97 16.11
CA PHE A 122 1.03 -2.87 15.77
C PHE A 122 1.41 -1.47 15.32
N ILE A 123 0.62 -0.84 14.47
CA ILE A 123 0.87 0.52 14.00
C ILE A 123 0.89 1.49 15.19
N ASP A 124 -0.13 1.45 16.03
CA ASP A 124 -0.22 2.33 17.20
C ASP A 124 0.93 2.09 18.17
N SER A 125 1.35 0.84 18.32
CA SER A 125 2.49 0.47 19.18
C SER A 125 3.79 1.12 18.70
N VAL A 126 4.13 1.01 17.42
CA VAL A 126 5.38 1.57 16.90
C VAL A 126 5.35 3.09 16.85
N VAL A 127 4.20 3.70 16.64
CA VAL A 127 4.04 5.16 16.70
C VAL A 127 4.30 5.66 18.12
N ARG A 128 3.83 4.96 19.14
CA ARG A 128 4.05 5.35 20.55
C ARG A 128 5.51 5.21 21.01
N GLU A 129 6.28 4.32 20.40
CA GLU A 129 7.70 4.14 20.71
C GLU A 129 8.57 5.28 20.20
N LYS A 130 8.04 6.13 19.35
CA LYS A 130 8.70 7.33 18.86
C LYS A 130 8.22 8.57 19.60
#